data_14986a1ac8538ddb639f7c06c869abe8
#
_entry.id   14986a1ac8538ddb639f7c06c869abe8
#
_cell.length_a   1.000
_cell.length_b   1.000
_cell.length_c   1.000
_cell.angle_alpha   90.00
_cell.angle_beta   90.00
_cell.angle_gamma   90.00
#
_symmetry.space_group_name_H-M   'P 1'
#
loop_
_entity.id
_entity.type
_entity.pdbx_description
1 polymer ?
#
loop_
_entity_poly.entity_id
_entity_poly.type
_entity_poly.pdbx_seq_one_letter_code
_entity_poly.pdbx_strand_id
1 'polypeptide(L)'
;MIDVTTPDSPGWWLKTLSKKITARADNISLLRSYMNGDSPLPEGAAGLTEAYQAFQRKARTNFGSLIVEAVSERMTPTGFIVDGAKNMDDKANVIWAANQLDVFSGEVHHDMLGVGDGYAIVGKDDNGKAVITREDPAYIVTAQDPLRPHIIRAALKLFRDDVLGTDYAYVYLPGEVWCASRTSVMGPAGMHPASDVGNFEWIEDTPVVLGGDKLMPVVRFRNHDGFGEFETHLDILERINYMVLQRLVIVALQAFHQRAIKGDLPETDEEGKDIDYGDVFRPGAGALWMLPDGVDLWESETTDIGAILNGTKDDIRALAACTKTPMSVLMPDAANQSAEGASFAREGLVFKAIDRQKRATYGWNEVMKLALTIEGEDTTTVSTQWTSAERRTLAERADAASKATDIPWATKMRYIWQFSPDVIARMETERLSDILATNLGAATDDGADEQ
;
A
#
# COMPACT_ATOMS: atom_id res chain seq x y z
N MET A 1 8.55 -14.23 -36.76
CA MET A 1 8.91 -12.87 -36.21
C MET A 1 7.61 -12.10 -36.07
N ILE A 2 7.33 -11.53 -34.88
CA ILE A 2 6.09 -10.81 -34.62
C ILE A 2 6.06 -9.49 -35.41
N ASP A 3 4.94 -9.21 -36.13
CA ASP A 3 4.76 -7.91 -36.78
C ASP A 3 4.44 -6.83 -35.73
N VAL A 4 5.40 -5.94 -35.50
CA VAL A 4 5.30 -4.81 -34.56
C VAL A 4 5.05 -3.47 -35.23
N THR A 5 4.75 -3.47 -36.56
CA THR A 5 4.66 -2.26 -37.39
C THR A 5 3.22 -1.88 -37.72
N THR A 6 2.35 -2.86 -37.90
CA THR A 6 0.94 -2.62 -38.24
C THR A 6 0.19 -2.08 -37.03
N PRO A 7 -0.34 -0.85 -37.06
CA PRO A 7 -1.09 -0.27 -35.96
C PRO A 7 -2.27 -1.17 -35.53
N ASP A 8 -2.54 -1.19 -34.23
CA ASP A 8 -3.58 -2.00 -33.57
C ASP A 8 -3.41 -3.55 -33.71
N SER A 9 -2.32 -4.04 -34.35
CA SER A 9 -1.99 -5.46 -34.31
C SER A 9 -1.52 -5.91 -32.91
N PRO A 10 -1.63 -7.17 -32.55
CA PRO A 10 -1.13 -7.69 -31.27
C PRO A 10 0.34 -7.39 -31.03
N GLY A 11 1.19 -7.51 -32.05
CA GLY A 11 2.60 -7.19 -31.95
C GLY A 11 2.88 -5.69 -31.80
N TRP A 12 2.10 -4.83 -32.44
CA TRP A 12 2.18 -3.41 -32.25
C TRP A 12 1.82 -3.00 -30.81
N TRP A 13 0.78 -3.63 -30.23
CA TRP A 13 0.41 -3.43 -28.84
C TRP A 13 1.48 -3.96 -27.89
N LEU A 14 2.07 -5.13 -28.16
CA LEU A 14 3.23 -5.64 -27.40
C LEU A 14 4.32 -4.61 -27.31
N LYS A 15 4.77 -4.04 -28.44
CA LYS A 15 5.82 -3.03 -28.49
C LYS A 15 5.42 -1.70 -27.84
N THR A 16 4.19 -1.25 -28.02
CA THR A 16 3.72 0.04 -27.53
C THR A 16 3.53 0.02 -26.01
N LEU A 17 2.95 -1.07 -25.48
CA LEU A 17 2.68 -1.19 -24.06
C LEU A 17 3.92 -1.57 -23.25
N SER A 18 4.87 -2.33 -23.82
CA SER A 18 6.16 -2.58 -23.14
C SER A 18 6.94 -1.30 -22.88
N LYS A 19 6.91 -0.32 -23.81
CA LYS A 19 7.50 0.99 -23.55
C LYS A 19 6.86 1.72 -22.39
N LYS A 20 5.52 1.58 -22.20
CA LYS A 20 4.83 2.17 -21.05
C LYS A 20 5.22 1.48 -19.75
N ILE A 21 5.38 0.15 -19.75
CA ILE A 21 5.86 -0.60 -18.59
C ILE A 21 7.27 -0.10 -18.20
N THR A 22 8.19 -0.06 -19.17
CA THR A 22 9.57 0.40 -18.92
C THR A 22 9.62 1.84 -18.40
N ALA A 23 8.81 2.74 -18.98
CA ALA A 23 8.77 4.15 -18.55
C ALA A 23 8.26 4.35 -17.12
N ARG A 24 7.50 3.37 -16.57
CA ARG A 24 6.96 3.42 -15.21
C ARG A 24 7.82 2.66 -14.19
N ALA A 25 8.71 1.80 -14.66
CA ALA A 25 9.44 0.86 -13.81
C ALA A 25 10.25 1.55 -12.72
N ASP A 26 10.99 2.60 -13.06
CA ASP A 26 11.82 3.35 -12.12
C ASP A 26 10.98 4.06 -11.05
N ASN A 27 9.86 4.68 -11.46
CA ASN A 27 8.95 5.34 -10.52
C ASN A 27 8.28 4.33 -9.58
N ILE A 28 7.82 3.20 -10.08
CA ILE A 28 7.23 2.13 -9.26
C ILE A 28 8.27 1.59 -8.26
N SER A 29 9.51 1.38 -8.73
CA SER A 29 10.61 0.93 -7.87
C SER A 29 10.91 1.95 -6.77
N LEU A 30 10.96 3.25 -7.12
CA LEU A 30 11.15 4.32 -6.16
C LEU A 30 10.05 4.37 -5.11
N LEU A 31 8.77 4.36 -5.51
CA LEU A 31 7.65 4.39 -4.59
C LEU A 31 7.63 3.17 -3.66
N ARG A 32 7.92 1.98 -4.19
CA ARG A 32 8.06 0.76 -3.39
C ARG A 32 9.20 0.85 -2.37
N SER A 33 10.31 1.46 -2.73
CA SER A 33 11.42 1.65 -1.80
C SER A 33 11.02 2.49 -0.58
N TYR A 34 10.18 3.52 -0.77
CA TYR A 34 9.63 4.31 0.33
C TYR A 34 8.60 3.54 1.18
N MET A 35 7.83 2.63 0.60
CA MET A 35 6.90 1.77 1.34
C MET A 35 7.64 0.68 2.13
N ASN A 36 8.74 0.18 1.61
CA ASN A 36 9.51 -0.89 2.23
C ASN A 36 10.55 -0.39 3.25
N GLY A 37 10.67 0.94 3.45
CA GLY A 37 11.70 1.53 4.30
C GLY A 37 13.11 1.44 3.72
N ASP A 38 13.21 1.27 2.40
CA ASP A 38 14.46 1.17 1.66
C ASP A 38 14.63 2.32 0.64
N SER A 39 14.09 3.49 1.00
CA SER A 39 14.18 4.71 0.19
C SER A 39 15.62 5.08 -0.17
N PRO A 40 15.86 5.90 -1.20
CA PRO A 40 17.19 6.41 -1.50
C PRO A 40 17.88 6.97 -0.26
N LEU A 41 19.19 6.81 -0.18
CA LEU A 41 19.94 7.36 0.95
C LEU A 41 19.86 8.89 0.93
N PRO A 42 19.60 9.53 2.10
CA PRO A 42 19.64 10.98 2.19
C PRO A 42 20.97 11.52 1.68
N GLU A 43 20.95 12.66 1.01
CA GLU A 43 22.15 13.30 0.49
C GLU A 43 23.20 13.48 1.58
N GLY A 44 24.45 13.20 1.26
CA GLY A 44 25.61 13.35 2.13
C GLY A 44 26.78 13.98 1.38
N ALA A 45 27.76 14.50 2.10
CA ALA A 45 28.97 15.05 1.49
C ALA A 45 29.73 13.95 0.72
N ALA A 46 30.24 14.28 -0.46
CA ALA A 46 31.02 13.35 -1.26
C ALA A 46 32.30 12.88 -0.52
N GLY A 47 32.60 11.58 -0.61
CA GLY A 47 33.83 11.01 -0.02
C GLY A 47 33.71 10.55 1.42
N LEU A 48 32.51 10.36 1.94
CA LEU A 48 32.27 9.96 3.32
C LEU A 48 32.57 8.47 3.57
N THR A 49 33.02 8.18 4.79
CA THR A 49 33.39 6.84 5.26
C THR A 49 32.20 5.88 5.33
N GLU A 50 32.48 4.55 5.41
CA GLU A 50 31.46 3.50 5.60
C GLU A 50 30.57 3.76 6.84
N ALA A 51 31.14 4.36 7.89
CA ALA A 51 30.40 4.74 9.11
C ALA A 51 29.27 5.74 8.80
N TYR A 52 29.48 6.71 7.92
CA TYR A 52 28.47 7.67 7.53
C TYR A 52 27.36 7.02 6.68
N GLN A 53 27.70 6.10 5.80
CA GLN A 53 26.71 5.34 5.04
C GLN A 53 25.82 4.50 5.98
N ALA A 54 26.37 4.01 7.09
CA ALA A 54 25.56 3.33 8.11
C ALA A 54 24.55 4.29 8.78
N PHE A 55 24.90 5.56 9.00
CA PHE A 55 23.96 6.57 9.50
C PHE A 55 22.89 6.92 8.46
N GLN A 56 23.26 7.05 7.19
CA GLN A 56 22.29 7.28 6.10
C GLN A 56 21.24 6.15 6.05
N ARG A 57 21.65 4.88 6.13
CA ARG A 57 20.71 3.75 6.19
C ARG A 57 19.79 3.81 7.41
N LYS A 58 20.33 4.18 8.59
CA LYS A 58 19.55 4.31 9.84
C LYS A 58 18.62 5.51 9.87
N ALA A 59 18.83 6.49 8.99
CA ALA A 59 18.02 7.69 8.91
C ALA A 59 16.72 7.50 8.09
N ARG A 60 16.61 6.40 7.37
CA ARG A 60 15.40 6.09 6.58
C ARG A 60 14.19 5.91 7.49
N THR A 61 13.08 6.49 7.10
CA THR A 61 11.77 6.32 7.75
C THR A 61 10.83 5.56 6.82
N ASN A 62 9.77 4.98 7.38
CA ASN A 62 8.77 4.23 6.62
C ASN A 62 7.37 4.89 6.68
N PHE A 63 7.32 6.22 6.59
CA PHE A 63 6.04 6.93 6.60
C PHE A 63 5.20 6.67 5.35
N GLY A 64 5.82 6.31 4.21
CA GLY A 64 5.09 5.92 2.99
C GLY A 64 4.14 4.75 3.23
N SER A 65 4.61 3.68 3.89
CA SER A 65 3.77 2.54 4.28
C SER A 65 2.61 2.97 5.18
N LEU A 66 2.88 3.73 6.24
CA LEU A 66 1.84 4.17 7.18
C LEU A 66 0.73 5.00 6.50
N ILE A 67 1.09 5.85 5.51
CA ILE A 67 0.13 6.63 4.76
C ILE A 67 -0.78 5.74 3.91
N VAL A 68 -0.22 4.73 3.25
CA VAL A 68 -0.94 3.75 2.44
C VAL A 68 -1.84 2.87 3.32
N GLU A 69 -1.28 2.32 4.40
CA GLU A 69 -1.97 1.44 5.35
C GLU A 69 -3.16 2.14 6.02
N ALA A 70 -3.01 3.41 6.41
CA ALA A 70 -4.08 4.19 7.02
C ALA A 70 -5.35 4.24 6.17
N VAL A 71 -5.20 4.19 4.84
CA VAL A 71 -6.32 4.17 3.89
C VAL A 71 -6.75 2.74 3.58
N SER A 72 -5.80 1.85 3.23
CA SER A 72 -6.09 0.48 2.79
C SER A 72 -6.84 -0.33 3.84
N GLU A 73 -6.51 -0.16 5.12
CA GLU A 73 -7.22 -0.78 6.25
C GLU A 73 -8.72 -0.41 6.36
N ARG A 74 -9.14 0.65 5.65
CA ARG A 74 -10.55 1.10 5.57
C ARG A 74 -11.22 0.68 4.28
N MET A 75 -10.53 -0.09 3.43
CA MET A 75 -11.00 -0.49 2.12
C MET A 75 -11.29 -2.00 2.08
N THR A 76 -12.21 -2.48 2.93
CA THR A 76 -12.58 -3.90 2.99
C THR A 76 -13.94 -4.10 2.33
N PRO A 77 -14.03 -4.80 1.18
CA PRO A 77 -15.29 -5.21 0.59
C PRO A 77 -16.00 -6.23 1.52
N THR A 78 -17.31 -6.14 1.62
CA THR A 78 -18.13 -7.03 2.47
C THR A 78 -19.03 -7.95 1.67
N GLY A 79 -19.13 -7.75 0.36
CA GLY A 79 -19.93 -8.56 -0.56
C GLY A 79 -20.47 -7.75 -1.71
N PHE A 80 -21.36 -8.35 -2.49
CA PHE A 80 -21.86 -7.80 -3.75
C PHE A 80 -23.37 -7.88 -3.84
N ILE A 81 -24.01 -6.86 -4.39
CA ILE A 81 -25.41 -6.85 -4.76
C ILE A 81 -25.46 -6.95 -6.28
N VAL A 82 -26.14 -7.97 -6.79
CA VAL A 82 -26.28 -8.25 -8.22
C VAL A 82 -27.68 -7.86 -8.68
N ASP A 83 -27.78 -7.18 -9.81
CA ASP A 83 -29.00 -6.76 -10.49
C ASP A 83 -30.04 -6.08 -9.59
N GLY A 84 -29.56 -5.29 -8.62
CA GLY A 84 -30.41 -4.53 -7.69
C GLY A 84 -31.17 -5.39 -6.67
N ALA A 85 -30.72 -6.63 -6.44
CA ALA A 85 -31.28 -7.52 -5.43
C ALA A 85 -31.32 -6.87 -4.03
N LYS A 86 -32.24 -7.30 -3.17
CA LYS A 86 -32.33 -6.79 -1.80
C LYS A 86 -31.21 -7.31 -0.90
N ASN A 87 -30.73 -8.52 -1.17
CA ASN A 87 -29.70 -9.21 -0.42
C ASN A 87 -28.42 -9.28 -1.23
N MET A 88 -27.31 -9.59 -0.55
CA MET A 88 -26.06 -9.91 -1.21
C MET A 88 -26.16 -11.21 -1.99
N ASP A 89 -25.38 -11.32 -3.04
CA ASP A 89 -25.36 -12.48 -3.90
C ASP A 89 -24.46 -13.57 -3.33
N ASP A 90 -25.03 -14.74 -3.05
CA ASP A 90 -24.29 -15.87 -2.47
C ASP A 90 -23.26 -16.43 -3.43
N LYS A 91 -23.54 -16.44 -4.75
CA LYS A 91 -22.62 -16.94 -5.77
C LYS A 91 -21.41 -16.04 -5.92
N ALA A 92 -21.62 -14.73 -5.92
CA ALA A 92 -20.54 -13.76 -5.92
C ALA A 92 -19.63 -13.92 -4.69
N ASN A 93 -20.22 -14.17 -3.52
CA ASN A 93 -19.46 -14.43 -2.29
C ASN A 93 -18.69 -15.75 -2.34
N VAL A 94 -19.25 -16.79 -2.95
CA VAL A 94 -18.54 -18.08 -3.16
C VAL A 94 -17.35 -17.90 -4.10
N ILE A 95 -17.51 -17.17 -5.22
CA ILE A 95 -16.41 -16.85 -6.14
C ILE A 95 -15.34 -16.05 -5.44
N TRP A 96 -15.72 -15.06 -4.62
CA TRP A 96 -14.81 -14.24 -3.85
C TRP A 96 -13.94 -15.07 -2.91
N ALA A 97 -14.56 -15.95 -2.11
CA ALA A 97 -13.87 -16.82 -1.18
C ALA A 97 -12.99 -17.87 -1.88
N ALA A 98 -13.47 -18.48 -2.97
CA ALA A 98 -12.74 -19.46 -3.74
C ALA A 98 -11.43 -18.90 -4.32
N ASN A 99 -11.41 -17.60 -4.65
CA ASN A 99 -10.23 -16.89 -5.15
C ASN A 99 -9.42 -16.19 -4.05
N GLN A 100 -9.71 -16.43 -2.77
CA GLN A 100 -9.03 -15.84 -1.61
C GLN A 100 -8.96 -14.29 -1.66
N LEU A 101 -10.00 -13.67 -2.22
CA LEU A 101 -10.03 -12.22 -2.43
C LEU A 101 -10.16 -11.43 -1.12
N ASP A 102 -10.50 -12.08 -0.02
CA ASP A 102 -10.41 -11.48 1.32
C ASP A 102 -8.99 -10.98 1.64
N VAL A 103 -7.97 -11.67 1.12
CA VAL A 103 -6.56 -11.29 1.25
C VAL A 103 -6.09 -10.47 0.04
N PHE A 104 -6.26 -11.04 -1.16
CA PHE A 104 -5.70 -10.44 -2.38
C PHE A 104 -6.34 -9.09 -2.76
N SER A 105 -7.59 -8.82 -2.35
CA SER A 105 -8.18 -7.49 -2.55
C SER A 105 -7.41 -6.40 -1.80
N GLY A 106 -6.92 -6.70 -0.59
CA GLY A 106 -6.06 -5.80 0.16
C GLY A 106 -4.75 -5.48 -0.56
N GLU A 107 -4.15 -6.48 -1.21
CA GLU A 107 -2.92 -6.29 -2.00
C GLU A 107 -3.16 -5.43 -3.25
N VAL A 108 -4.29 -5.64 -3.95
CA VAL A 108 -4.70 -4.77 -5.09
C VAL A 108 -4.89 -3.33 -4.63
N HIS A 109 -5.53 -3.12 -3.47
CA HIS A 109 -5.69 -1.79 -2.90
C HIS A 109 -4.36 -1.18 -2.49
N HIS A 110 -3.45 -1.97 -1.91
CA HIS A 110 -2.12 -1.52 -1.53
C HIS A 110 -1.31 -1.06 -2.75
N ASP A 111 -1.34 -1.81 -3.86
CA ASP A 111 -0.73 -1.39 -5.12
C ASP A 111 -1.39 -0.11 -5.66
N MET A 112 -2.71 -0.05 -5.72
CA MET A 112 -3.46 1.13 -6.17
C MET A 112 -3.06 2.38 -5.38
N LEU A 113 -2.98 2.27 -4.06
CA LEU A 113 -2.67 3.39 -3.17
C LEU A 113 -1.17 3.72 -3.14
N GLY A 114 -0.31 2.73 -3.28
CA GLY A 114 1.14 2.89 -3.21
C GLY A 114 1.76 3.42 -4.49
N VAL A 115 1.38 2.86 -5.63
CA VAL A 115 1.98 3.17 -6.94
C VAL A 115 1.01 3.76 -7.96
N GLY A 116 -0.20 4.10 -7.54
CA GLY A 116 -1.21 4.79 -8.34
C GLY A 116 -2.12 3.88 -9.15
N ASP A 117 -1.75 2.63 -9.36
CA ASP A 117 -2.54 1.63 -10.10
C ASP A 117 -2.45 0.25 -9.41
N GLY A 118 -3.59 -0.44 -9.36
CA GLY A 118 -3.67 -1.87 -9.06
C GLY A 118 -4.31 -2.60 -10.23
N TYR A 119 -4.12 -3.89 -10.35
CA TYR A 119 -4.65 -4.69 -11.45
C TYR A 119 -5.15 -6.04 -10.96
N ALA A 120 -6.24 -6.50 -11.58
CA ALA A 120 -6.72 -7.87 -11.48
C ALA A 120 -6.99 -8.43 -12.89
N ILE A 121 -6.82 -9.73 -13.05
CA ILE A 121 -7.20 -10.45 -14.26
C ILE A 121 -8.22 -11.50 -13.89
N VAL A 122 -9.28 -11.60 -14.69
CA VAL A 122 -10.33 -12.60 -14.54
C VAL A 122 -10.19 -13.60 -15.67
N GLY A 123 -9.85 -14.82 -15.33
CA GLY A 123 -9.71 -15.94 -16.25
C GLY A 123 -10.72 -17.05 -15.96
N LYS A 124 -10.56 -18.17 -16.68
CA LYS A 124 -11.35 -19.38 -16.52
C LYS A 124 -10.41 -20.56 -16.35
N ASP A 125 -10.70 -21.43 -15.38
CA ASP A 125 -9.98 -22.69 -15.22
C ASP A 125 -10.52 -23.80 -16.16
N ASP A 126 -9.88 -24.97 -16.15
CA ASP A 126 -10.28 -26.13 -16.94
C ASP A 126 -11.68 -26.67 -16.57
N ASN A 127 -12.19 -26.36 -15.40
CA ASN A 127 -13.50 -26.74 -14.90
C ASN A 127 -14.59 -25.69 -15.21
N GLY A 128 -14.21 -24.61 -15.86
CA GLY A 128 -15.14 -23.52 -16.18
C GLY A 128 -15.39 -22.53 -15.04
N LYS A 129 -14.60 -22.59 -13.96
CA LYS A 129 -14.71 -21.69 -12.84
C LYS A 129 -13.90 -20.42 -13.05
N ALA A 130 -14.40 -19.33 -12.50
CA ALA A 130 -13.70 -18.04 -12.57
C ALA A 130 -12.46 -18.06 -11.69
N VAL A 131 -11.31 -17.69 -12.28
CA VAL A 131 -10.03 -17.48 -11.59
C VAL A 131 -9.69 -16.01 -11.63
N ILE A 132 -9.51 -15.41 -10.47
CA ILE A 132 -9.21 -13.99 -10.31
C ILE A 132 -7.82 -13.87 -9.69
N THR A 133 -6.91 -13.21 -10.40
CA THR A 133 -5.54 -13.01 -9.96
C THR A 133 -5.23 -11.53 -9.74
N ARG A 134 -4.51 -11.21 -8.66
CA ARG A 134 -3.88 -9.91 -8.49
C ARG A 134 -2.64 -9.85 -9.36
N GLU A 135 -2.42 -8.72 -10.01
CA GLU A 135 -1.29 -8.52 -10.92
C GLU A 135 -0.39 -7.37 -10.44
N ASP A 136 0.91 -7.59 -10.51
CA ASP A 136 1.91 -6.59 -10.14
C ASP A 136 1.97 -5.44 -11.16
N PRO A 137 1.70 -4.18 -10.75
CA PRO A 137 1.75 -3.00 -11.62
C PRO A 137 3.08 -2.75 -12.34
N ALA A 138 4.17 -3.36 -11.86
CA ALA A 138 5.46 -3.29 -12.53
C ALA A 138 5.49 -4.06 -13.85
N TYR A 139 4.64 -5.07 -13.99
CA TYR A 139 4.65 -6.01 -15.11
C TYR A 139 3.39 -5.98 -15.97
N ILE A 140 2.42 -5.12 -15.62
CA ILE A 140 1.17 -4.99 -16.36
C ILE A 140 0.83 -3.53 -16.62
N VAL A 141 0.23 -3.27 -17.79
CA VAL A 141 -0.25 -1.94 -18.15
C VAL A 141 -1.45 -2.04 -19.08
N THR A 142 -2.29 -1.02 -19.06
CA THR A 142 -3.46 -0.89 -19.95
C THR A 142 -3.36 0.33 -20.84
N ALA A 143 -3.98 0.26 -22.03
CA ALA A 143 -4.28 1.39 -22.88
C ALA A 143 -5.79 1.64 -22.86
N GLN A 144 -6.19 2.85 -22.51
CA GLN A 144 -7.57 3.28 -22.47
C GLN A 144 -8.00 3.89 -23.81
N ASP A 145 -9.30 3.87 -24.08
CA ASP A 145 -9.91 4.62 -25.18
C ASP A 145 -9.82 6.13 -24.85
N PRO A 146 -9.23 6.96 -25.75
CA PRO A 146 -9.07 8.39 -25.49
C PRO A 146 -10.38 9.16 -25.29
N LEU A 147 -11.48 8.70 -25.92
CA LEU A 147 -12.79 9.31 -25.81
C LEU A 147 -13.61 8.76 -24.64
N ARG A 148 -13.30 7.54 -24.21
CA ARG A 148 -13.97 6.82 -23.14
C ARG A 148 -12.95 6.19 -22.20
N PRO A 149 -12.30 6.97 -21.31
CA PRO A 149 -11.16 6.52 -20.51
C PRO A 149 -11.42 5.34 -19.57
N HIS A 150 -12.69 4.99 -19.34
CA HIS A 150 -13.09 3.80 -18.58
C HIS A 150 -13.02 2.51 -19.41
N ILE A 151 -12.90 2.60 -20.74
CA ILE A 151 -12.81 1.43 -21.64
C ILE A 151 -11.33 1.12 -21.88
N ILE A 152 -10.94 -0.13 -21.65
CA ILE A 152 -9.60 -0.64 -21.96
C ILE A 152 -9.62 -1.17 -23.40
N ARG A 153 -8.73 -0.64 -24.25
CA ARG A 153 -8.55 -1.08 -25.65
C ARG A 153 -7.59 -2.25 -25.78
N ALA A 154 -6.56 -2.24 -24.97
CA ALA A 154 -5.55 -3.28 -24.92
C ALA A 154 -4.86 -3.30 -23.54
N ALA A 155 -4.36 -4.46 -23.15
CA ALA A 155 -3.50 -4.62 -21.99
C ALA A 155 -2.33 -5.55 -22.30
N LEU A 156 -1.23 -5.37 -21.58
CA LEU A 156 -0.04 -6.21 -21.69
C LEU A 156 0.39 -6.62 -20.31
N LYS A 157 0.57 -7.93 -20.12
CA LYS A 157 1.25 -8.52 -18.96
C LYS A 157 2.55 -9.16 -19.44
N LEU A 158 3.64 -8.82 -18.78
CA LEU A 158 4.97 -9.42 -18.98
C LEU A 158 5.41 -10.05 -17.68
N PHE A 159 5.90 -11.29 -17.71
CA PHE A 159 6.48 -11.90 -16.54
C PHE A 159 7.59 -12.89 -16.93
N ARG A 160 8.43 -13.20 -15.96
CA ARG A 160 9.50 -14.19 -16.10
C ARG A 160 9.17 -15.41 -15.28
N ASP A 161 9.27 -16.57 -15.89
CA ASP A 161 9.33 -17.84 -15.19
C ASP A 161 10.81 -18.16 -14.95
N ASP A 162 11.27 -17.96 -13.73
CA ASP A 162 12.66 -18.19 -13.34
C ASP A 162 13.00 -19.67 -13.31
N VAL A 163 12.02 -20.57 -13.17
CA VAL A 163 12.21 -22.03 -13.16
C VAL A 163 12.48 -22.53 -14.57
N LEU A 164 11.68 -22.08 -15.54
CA LEU A 164 11.82 -22.45 -16.95
C LEU A 164 12.84 -21.56 -17.69
N GLY A 165 13.27 -20.46 -17.11
CA GLY A 165 14.12 -19.47 -17.76
C GLY A 165 13.46 -18.85 -18.99
N THR A 166 12.16 -18.59 -18.92
CA THR A 166 11.34 -18.13 -20.04
C THR A 166 10.61 -16.85 -19.67
N ASP A 167 10.68 -15.84 -20.55
CA ASP A 167 9.85 -14.65 -20.46
C ASP A 167 8.57 -14.87 -21.26
N TYR A 168 7.43 -14.51 -20.67
CA TYR A 168 6.10 -14.56 -21.26
C TYR A 168 5.51 -13.17 -21.45
N ALA A 169 4.81 -13.00 -22.57
CA ALA A 169 4.03 -11.80 -22.88
C ALA A 169 2.60 -12.18 -23.23
N TYR A 170 1.64 -11.63 -22.48
CA TYR A 170 0.21 -11.79 -22.73
C TYR A 170 -0.35 -10.45 -23.18
N VAL A 171 -0.78 -10.37 -24.44
CA VAL A 171 -1.44 -9.20 -25.02
C VAL A 171 -2.93 -9.47 -25.02
N TYR A 172 -3.66 -8.69 -24.23
CA TYR A 172 -5.11 -8.77 -24.11
C TYR A 172 -5.75 -7.73 -25.01
N LEU A 173 -6.61 -8.20 -25.92
CA LEU A 173 -7.45 -7.37 -26.77
C LEU A 173 -8.93 -7.72 -26.50
N PRO A 174 -9.88 -6.88 -26.89
CA PRO A 174 -11.30 -7.19 -26.69
C PRO A 174 -11.68 -8.50 -27.38
N GLY A 175 -12.03 -9.51 -26.58
CA GLY A 175 -12.45 -10.84 -27.04
C GLY A 175 -11.32 -11.84 -27.25
N GLU A 176 -10.05 -11.45 -27.18
CA GLU A 176 -8.93 -12.34 -27.50
C GLU A 176 -7.68 -12.08 -26.65
N VAL A 177 -6.88 -13.15 -26.46
CA VAL A 177 -5.59 -13.08 -25.78
C VAL A 177 -4.50 -13.70 -26.66
N TRP A 178 -3.46 -12.95 -26.91
CA TRP A 178 -2.28 -13.40 -27.64
C TRP A 178 -1.13 -13.71 -26.68
N CYS A 179 -0.60 -14.92 -26.74
CA CYS A 179 0.47 -15.38 -25.87
C CYS A 179 1.77 -15.50 -26.64
N ALA A 180 2.81 -14.83 -26.19
CA ALA A 180 4.16 -14.95 -26.75
C ALA A 180 5.16 -15.36 -25.66
N SER A 181 6.21 -16.05 -26.08
CA SER A 181 7.31 -16.43 -25.20
C SER A 181 8.67 -16.20 -25.86
N ARG A 182 9.69 -16.14 -25.04
CA ARG A 182 11.09 -16.18 -25.46
C ARG A 182 11.95 -16.80 -24.36
N THR A 183 13.08 -17.36 -24.74
CA THR A 183 14.10 -17.72 -23.75
C THR A 183 14.58 -16.45 -23.06
N SER A 184 14.57 -16.43 -21.75
CA SER A 184 15.06 -15.29 -20.96
C SER A 184 16.50 -14.99 -21.32
N VAL A 185 16.79 -13.81 -21.79
CA VAL A 185 18.17 -13.34 -21.90
C VAL A 185 18.62 -13.12 -20.45
N MET A 186 19.58 -13.94 -20.00
CA MET A 186 20.26 -13.72 -18.73
C MET A 186 21.04 -12.40 -18.82
N GLY A 187 20.33 -11.29 -18.67
CA GLY A 187 20.92 -9.97 -18.45
C GLY A 187 21.41 -9.85 -17.01
N PRO A 188 22.12 -8.78 -16.66
CA PRO A 188 22.49 -8.49 -15.29
C PRO A 188 21.24 -8.58 -14.41
N ALA A 189 21.38 -9.16 -13.21
CA ALA A 189 20.30 -9.27 -12.26
C ALA A 189 19.62 -7.90 -12.08
N GLY A 190 18.33 -7.83 -12.44
CA GLY A 190 17.56 -6.59 -12.39
C GLY A 190 17.05 -6.06 -13.74
N MET A 191 17.37 -6.68 -14.87
CA MET A 191 16.82 -6.25 -16.15
C MET A 191 15.33 -6.62 -16.26
N HIS A 192 14.48 -5.58 -16.36
CA HIS A 192 13.03 -5.76 -16.49
C HIS A 192 12.69 -6.46 -17.81
N PRO A 193 11.77 -7.46 -17.85
CA PRO A 193 11.40 -8.17 -19.08
C PRO A 193 10.91 -7.27 -20.22
N ALA A 194 10.38 -6.09 -19.90
CA ALA A 194 9.87 -5.11 -20.86
C ALA A 194 10.94 -4.23 -21.51
N SER A 195 12.19 -4.24 -21.04
CA SER A 195 13.24 -3.36 -21.53
C SER A 195 13.62 -3.64 -22.98
N ASP A 196 13.45 -4.88 -23.43
CA ASP A 196 13.59 -5.29 -24.82
C ASP A 196 12.46 -6.27 -25.19
N VAL A 197 11.71 -6.00 -26.23
CA VAL A 197 10.64 -6.87 -26.75
C VAL A 197 11.08 -7.67 -27.99
N GLY A 198 12.35 -7.61 -28.34
CA GLY A 198 12.91 -8.46 -29.39
C GLY A 198 12.85 -9.94 -29.02
N ASN A 199 12.85 -10.78 -30.05
CA ASN A 199 12.91 -12.24 -29.95
C ASN A 199 11.72 -12.92 -29.25
N PHE A 200 10.60 -12.21 -29.01
CA PHE A 200 9.34 -12.88 -28.68
C PHE A 200 8.79 -13.58 -29.93
N GLU A 201 8.24 -14.75 -29.72
CA GLU A 201 7.51 -15.52 -30.73
C GLU A 201 6.13 -15.88 -30.18
N TRP A 202 5.12 -15.86 -31.05
CA TRP A 202 3.79 -16.32 -30.63
C TRP A 202 3.85 -17.81 -30.31
N ILE A 203 3.23 -18.21 -29.19
CA ILE A 203 3.15 -19.63 -28.81
C ILE A 203 2.24 -20.38 -29.79
N GLU A 204 1.16 -19.70 -30.21
CA GLU A 204 0.22 -20.17 -31.21
C GLU A 204 -0.03 -19.09 -32.25
N ASP A 205 -0.30 -19.50 -33.51
CA ASP A 205 -0.60 -18.55 -34.60
C ASP A 205 -2.01 -17.95 -34.48
N THR A 206 -2.83 -18.41 -33.54
CA THR A 206 -4.19 -17.96 -33.29
C THR A 206 -4.36 -17.53 -31.83
N PRO A 207 -5.19 -16.50 -31.55
CA PRO A 207 -5.44 -16.10 -30.18
C PRO A 207 -6.32 -17.10 -29.43
N VAL A 208 -6.21 -17.08 -28.12
CA VAL A 208 -7.21 -17.67 -27.23
C VAL A 208 -8.44 -16.79 -27.25
N VAL A 209 -9.57 -17.31 -27.75
CA VAL A 209 -10.84 -16.58 -27.83
C VAL A 209 -11.51 -16.59 -26.45
N LEU A 210 -11.81 -15.40 -25.95
CA LEU A 210 -12.60 -15.21 -24.73
C LEU A 210 -14.10 -15.31 -25.10
N GLY A 211 -14.94 -15.81 -24.22
CA GLY A 211 -16.35 -16.13 -24.49
C GLY A 211 -17.28 -14.98 -24.94
N GLY A 212 -16.73 -13.88 -25.46
CA GLY A 212 -17.47 -12.76 -26.05
C GLY A 212 -16.52 -11.76 -26.73
N ASP A 213 -16.95 -11.27 -27.92
CA ASP A 213 -16.17 -10.41 -28.82
C ASP A 213 -15.65 -9.07 -28.18
N LYS A 214 -16.15 -8.71 -27.01
CA LYS A 214 -15.81 -7.46 -26.33
C LYS A 214 -15.31 -7.65 -24.88
N LEU A 215 -15.10 -8.88 -24.47
CA LEU A 215 -14.72 -9.19 -23.10
C LEU A 215 -13.24 -8.81 -22.90
N MET A 216 -12.99 -7.94 -21.94
CA MET A 216 -11.64 -7.53 -21.53
C MET A 216 -11.38 -8.08 -20.12
N PRO A 217 -10.52 -9.10 -19.96
CA PRO A 217 -10.33 -9.77 -18.68
C PRO A 217 -9.47 -8.97 -17.70
N VAL A 218 -8.76 -7.96 -18.16
CA VAL A 218 -7.88 -7.12 -17.34
C VAL A 218 -8.68 -5.95 -16.78
N VAL A 219 -8.67 -5.82 -15.46
CA VAL A 219 -9.32 -4.72 -14.74
C VAL A 219 -8.28 -3.87 -14.04
N ARG A 220 -8.36 -2.56 -14.26
CA ARG A 220 -7.47 -1.56 -13.63
C ARG A 220 -8.17 -0.85 -12.49
N PHE A 221 -7.52 -0.81 -11.35
CA PHE A 221 -7.88 0.00 -10.18
C PHE A 221 -7.01 1.24 -10.17
N ARG A 222 -7.58 2.40 -10.48
CA ARG A 222 -6.81 3.64 -10.60
C ARG A 222 -7.06 4.55 -9.41
N ASN A 223 -5.98 4.96 -8.75
CA ASN A 223 -6.02 5.97 -7.70
C ASN A 223 -6.27 7.37 -8.26
N HIS A 224 -6.42 8.36 -7.39
CA HIS A 224 -6.64 9.76 -7.76
C HIS A 224 -5.49 10.23 -8.67
N ASP A 225 -5.85 10.69 -9.86
CA ASP A 225 -4.94 11.12 -10.93
C ASP A 225 -3.87 10.08 -11.34
N GLY A 226 -3.93 8.85 -10.79
CA GLY A 226 -2.98 7.79 -11.02
C GLY A 226 -1.68 7.96 -10.25
N PHE A 227 -1.68 8.74 -9.17
CA PHE A 227 -0.56 8.90 -8.25
C PHE A 227 -0.72 8.04 -7.00
N GLY A 228 0.40 7.59 -6.44
CA GLY A 228 0.44 7.03 -5.08
C GLY A 228 0.07 8.07 -4.01
N GLU A 229 -0.40 7.62 -2.85
CA GLU A 229 -0.90 8.48 -1.78
C GLU A 229 0.14 9.46 -1.21
N PHE A 230 1.42 9.14 -1.34
CA PHE A 230 2.54 9.96 -0.89
C PHE A 230 3.44 10.44 -2.04
N GLU A 231 3.18 10.02 -3.28
CA GLU A 231 4.05 10.26 -4.44
C GLU A 231 4.34 11.74 -4.68
N THR A 232 3.33 12.60 -4.54
CA THR A 232 3.48 14.06 -4.69
C THR A 232 4.16 14.73 -3.49
N HIS A 233 4.56 13.97 -2.47
CA HIS A 233 5.14 14.46 -1.22
C HIS A 233 6.50 13.82 -0.90
N LEU A 234 7.16 13.25 -1.90
CA LEU A 234 8.48 12.61 -1.75
C LEU A 234 9.51 13.57 -1.15
N ASP A 235 9.52 14.83 -1.59
CA ASP A 235 10.43 15.85 -1.07
C ASP A 235 10.29 16.07 0.45
N ILE A 236 9.07 15.93 1.00
CA ILE A 236 8.86 16.04 2.45
C ILE A 236 9.45 14.81 3.15
N LEU A 237 9.27 13.62 2.59
CA LEU A 237 9.84 12.38 3.11
C LEU A 237 11.37 12.41 3.09
N GLU A 238 11.97 12.89 2.00
CA GLU A 238 13.42 13.08 1.89
C GLU A 238 13.94 14.07 2.93
N ARG A 239 13.26 15.20 3.11
CA ARG A 239 13.62 16.20 4.11
C ARG A 239 13.57 15.63 5.54
N ILE A 240 12.55 14.83 5.86
CA ILE A 240 12.46 14.13 7.15
C ILE A 240 13.66 13.19 7.33
N ASN A 241 13.97 12.36 6.34
CA ASN A 241 15.12 11.44 6.37
C ASN A 241 16.44 12.20 6.54
N TYR A 242 16.59 13.34 5.84
CA TYR A 242 17.77 14.19 5.97
C TYR A 242 17.90 14.78 7.37
N MET A 243 16.81 15.29 7.96
CA MET A 243 16.85 15.82 9.33
C MET A 243 17.18 14.74 10.36
N VAL A 244 16.67 13.52 10.18
CA VAL A 244 17.03 12.36 11.01
C VAL A 244 18.51 12.03 10.87
N LEU A 245 19.07 12.08 9.65
CA LEU A 245 20.49 11.88 9.40
C LEU A 245 21.34 12.92 10.14
N GLN A 246 21.01 14.22 10.00
CA GLN A 246 21.74 15.29 10.69
C GLN A 246 21.76 15.10 12.20
N ARG A 247 20.61 14.73 12.78
CA ARG A 247 20.52 14.42 14.21
C ARG A 247 21.46 13.27 14.61
N LEU A 248 21.46 12.16 13.85
CA LEU A 248 22.31 11.00 14.14
C LEU A 248 23.79 11.36 14.08
N VAL A 249 24.18 12.16 13.08
CA VAL A 249 25.57 12.62 12.93
C VAL A 249 25.98 13.53 14.08
N ILE A 250 25.15 14.51 14.44
CA ILE A 250 25.44 15.43 15.54
C ILE A 250 25.57 14.68 16.85
N VAL A 251 24.64 13.76 17.16
CA VAL A 251 24.69 12.94 18.38
C VAL A 251 25.96 12.09 18.41
N ALA A 252 26.36 11.50 17.28
CA ALA A 252 27.59 10.72 17.21
C ALA A 252 28.85 11.58 17.41
N LEU A 253 28.90 12.75 16.81
CA LEU A 253 30.02 13.68 16.95
C LEU A 253 30.10 14.26 18.36
N GLN A 254 28.98 14.55 19.00
CA GLN A 254 28.93 15.03 20.39
C GLN A 254 29.36 13.99 21.43
N ALA A 255 29.17 12.69 21.13
CA ALA A 255 29.68 11.63 21.97
C ALA A 255 31.23 11.63 22.05
N PHE A 256 31.89 12.25 21.08
CA PHE A 256 33.33 12.45 21.00
C PHE A 256 33.64 13.95 21.03
N HIS A 257 33.52 14.57 22.20
CA HIS A 257 33.89 15.99 22.35
C HIS A 257 35.26 16.25 21.73
N GLN A 258 35.32 17.23 20.81
CA GLN A 258 36.61 17.72 20.34
C GLN A 258 37.25 18.47 21.48
N ARG A 259 38.45 18.06 21.80
CA ARG A 259 39.26 18.67 22.86
C ARG A 259 40.49 19.29 22.22
N ALA A 260 40.77 20.49 22.58
CA ALA A 260 42.00 21.17 22.17
C ALA A 260 42.71 21.68 23.41
N ILE A 261 44.01 21.51 23.44
CA ILE A 261 44.85 21.99 24.50
C ILE A 261 45.44 23.32 24.01
N LYS A 262 45.35 24.34 24.87
CA LYS A 262 45.89 25.67 24.61
C LYS A 262 46.90 26.00 25.68
N GLY A 263 48.14 26.31 25.28
CA GLY A 263 49.26 26.64 26.16
C GLY A 263 50.55 25.96 25.70
N ASP A 264 51.64 26.26 26.40
CA ASP A 264 52.95 25.68 26.12
C ASP A 264 53.09 24.36 26.89
N LEU A 265 53.17 23.26 26.13
CA LEU A 265 53.40 21.94 26.68
C LEU A 265 54.93 21.68 26.77
N PRO A 266 55.46 21.13 27.88
CA PRO A 266 56.87 20.74 27.98
C PRO A 266 57.24 19.73 26.91
N GLU A 267 58.32 19.93 26.18
CA GLU A 267 58.79 18.98 25.17
C GLU A 267 59.41 17.71 25.75
N THR A 268 59.97 17.83 26.97
CA THR A 268 60.64 16.73 27.67
C THR A 268 60.15 16.57 29.11
N ASP A 269 60.24 15.35 29.63
CA ASP A 269 59.95 15.03 31.01
C ASP A 269 61.14 15.47 31.99
N GLU A 270 60.97 15.25 33.27
CA GLU A 270 61.98 15.57 34.26
C GLU A 270 63.31 14.81 34.06
N GLU A 271 63.27 13.72 33.29
CA GLU A 271 64.42 12.88 32.95
C GLU A 271 65.08 13.26 31.62
N GLY A 272 64.53 14.26 30.90
CA GLY A 272 65.02 14.77 29.62
C GLY A 272 64.65 13.93 28.41
N LYS A 273 63.62 13.11 28.52
CA LYS A 273 63.06 12.28 27.43
C LYS A 273 61.87 13.00 26.79
N ASP A 274 61.75 12.94 25.48
CA ASP A 274 60.65 13.51 24.74
C ASP A 274 59.31 12.92 25.19
N ILE A 275 58.32 13.79 25.44
CA ILE A 275 56.96 13.38 25.87
C ILE A 275 56.13 13.11 24.64
N ASP A 276 55.62 11.89 24.48
CA ASP A 276 54.62 11.55 23.49
C ASP A 276 53.20 11.92 24.00
N TYR A 277 52.74 13.09 23.59
CA TYR A 277 51.41 13.58 23.96
C TYR A 277 50.26 12.75 23.37
N GLY A 278 50.47 11.95 22.33
CA GLY A 278 49.50 10.98 21.82
C GLY A 278 49.21 9.86 22.82
N ASP A 279 50.23 9.51 23.64
CA ASP A 279 50.07 8.54 24.72
C ASP A 279 49.48 9.17 26.01
N VAL A 280 49.85 10.42 26.33
CA VAL A 280 49.37 11.14 27.53
C VAL A 280 47.88 11.51 27.39
N PHE A 281 47.45 11.96 26.22
CA PHE A 281 46.08 12.44 25.95
C PHE A 281 45.27 11.44 25.17
N ARG A 282 45.30 10.16 25.51
CA ARG A 282 44.47 9.15 24.87
C ARG A 282 43.00 9.44 25.07
N PRO A 283 42.20 9.59 23.97
CA PRO A 283 40.78 9.75 24.11
C PRO A 283 40.13 8.44 24.60
N GLY A 284 39.29 8.52 25.62
CA GLY A 284 38.58 7.35 26.17
C GLY A 284 37.41 7.78 27.04
N ALA A 285 36.42 6.90 27.16
CA ALA A 285 35.34 7.13 28.11
C ALA A 285 35.87 7.09 29.53
N GLY A 286 35.78 8.24 30.24
CA GLY A 286 36.31 8.36 31.60
C GLY A 286 37.83 8.66 31.69
N ALA A 287 38.50 8.98 30.57
CA ALA A 287 39.89 9.41 30.61
C ALA A 287 40.04 10.72 31.40
N LEU A 288 40.88 10.71 32.42
CA LEU A 288 41.22 11.87 33.21
C LEU A 288 42.61 12.38 32.74
N TRP A 289 42.67 13.63 32.31
CA TRP A 289 43.92 14.25 31.89
C TRP A 289 44.40 15.22 32.98
N MET A 290 45.63 15.08 33.43
CA MET A 290 46.27 16.07 34.28
C MET A 290 47.02 17.05 33.39
N LEU A 291 46.61 18.31 33.46
CA LEU A 291 47.23 19.38 32.66
C LEU A 291 48.30 20.09 33.48
N PRO A 292 49.46 20.48 32.89
CA PRO A 292 50.45 21.33 33.54
C PRO A 292 49.88 22.72 33.86
N ASP A 293 50.53 23.43 34.80
CA ASP A 293 50.16 24.82 35.10
C ASP A 293 50.30 25.72 33.89
N GLY A 294 49.28 26.54 33.63
CA GLY A 294 49.23 27.45 32.48
C GLY A 294 48.69 26.86 31.17
N VAL A 295 48.23 25.61 31.18
CA VAL A 295 47.62 24.93 30.05
C VAL A 295 46.13 24.84 30.29
N ASP A 296 45.35 25.35 29.32
CA ASP A 296 43.88 25.30 29.32
C ASP A 296 43.35 24.21 28.39
N LEU A 297 42.28 23.53 28.83
CA LEU A 297 41.52 22.61 28.01
C LEU A 297 40.32 23.32 27.41
N TRP A 298 40.24 23.35 26.09
CA TRP A 298 39.04 23.72 25.39
C TRP A 298 38.25 22.48 24.97
N GLU A 299 36.97 22.45 25.26
CA GLU A 299 36.05 21.41 24.76
C GLU A 299 35.02 22.07 23.87
N SER A 300 34.63 21.32 22.79
CA SER A 300 33.55 21.79 21.93
C SER A 300 32.24 21.90 22.69
N GLU A 301 31.51 22.99 22.49
CA GLU A 301 30.16 23.17 23.06
C GLU A 301 29.20 22.12 22.56
N THR A 302 28.23 21.73 23.39
CA THR A 302 27.16 20.82 23.00
C THR A 302 26.17 21.56 22.14
N THR A 303 25.92 21.05 20.94
CA THR A 303 24.88 21.60 20.07
C THR A 303 23.49 21.24 20.61
N ASP A 304 22.60 22.21 20.70
CA ASP A 304 21.20 21.95 21.06
C ASP A 304 20.49 21.22 19.91
N ILE A 305 20.19 19.95 20.11
CA ILE A 305 19.42 19.13 19.15
C ILE A 305 17.93 19.41 19.22
N GLY A 306 17.44 20.20 20.19
CA GLY A 306 16.02 20.49 20.38
C GLY A 306 15.40 21.20 19.17
N ALA A 307 16.14 22.14 18.55
CA ALA A 307 15.70 22.83 17.35
C ALA A 307 15.52 21.85 16.16
N ILE A 308 16.44 20.90 15.99
CA ILE A 308 16.37 19.86 14.93
C ILE A 308 15.18 18.93 15.16
N LEU A 309 14.96 18.50 16.41
CA LEU A 309 13.82 17.68 16.78
C LEU A 309 12.48 18.37 16.49
N ASN A 310 12.38 19.67 16.82
CA ASN A 310 11.19 20.45 16.55
C ASN A 310 10.96 20.63 15.04
N GLY A 311 12.01 20.93 14.28
CA GLY A 311 11.93 21.00 12.81
C GLY A 311 11.46 19.68 12.19
N THR A 312 12.00 18.55 12.64
CA THR A 312 11.55 17.23 12.17
C THR A 312 10.06 16.98 12.49
N LYS A 313 9.59 17.38 13.69
CA LYS A 313 8.17 17.27 14.07
C LYS A 313 7.28 18.14 13.20
N ASP A 314 7.74 19.34 12.83
CA ASP A 314 6.98 20.25 11.96
C ASP A 314 6.91 19.70 10.53
N ASP A 315 7.96 19.06 10.02
CA ASP A 315 7.95 18.36 8.73
C ASP A 315 6.96 17.17 8.74
N ILE A 316 6.91 16.39 9.82
CA ILE A 316 5.95 15.30 9.96
C ILE A 316 4.52 15.85 10.05
N ARG A 317 4.29 17.00 10.69
CA ARG A 317 2.97 17.69 10.70
C ARG A 317 2.58 18.15 9.30
N ALA A 318 3.52 18.71 8.53
CA ALA A 318 3.29 19.08 7.14
C ALA A 318 2.91 17.86 6.28
N LEU A 319 3.64 16.76 6.43
CA LEU A 319 3.33 15.49 5.76
C LEU A 319 1.92 15.00 6.13
N ALA A 320 1.58 14.99 7.41
CA ALA A 320 0.26 14.59 7.92
C ALA A 320 -0.87 15.42 7.31
N ALA A 321 -0.68 16.75 7.24
CA ALA A 321 -1.66 17.68 6.68
C ALA A 321 -1.84 17.48 5.16
N CYS A 322 -0.74 17.40 4.40
CA CYS A 322 -0.76 17.23 2.95
C CYS A 322 -1.36 15.88 2.53
N THR A 323 -1.03 14.82 3.26
CA THR A 323 -1.53 13.47 2.97
C THR A 323 -2.90 13.17 3.59
N LYS A 324 -3.47 14.10 4.37
CA LYS A 324 -4.69 13.90 5.17
C LYS A 324 -4.62 12.67 6.08
N THR A 325 -3.41 12.39 6.59
CA THR A 325 -3.16 11.28 7.52
C THR A 325 -3.11 11.86 8.94
N PRO A 326 -3.93 11.36 9.89
CA PRO A 326 -3.90 11.86 11.26
C PRO A 326 -2.52 11.76 11.91
N MET A 327 -2.10 12.78 12.68
CA MET A 327 -0.84 12.76 13.41
C MET A 327 -0.69 11.54 14.30
N SER A 328 -1.79 11.05 14.88
CA SER A 328 -1.80 9.84 15.73
C SER A 328 -1.38 8.57 15.00
N VAL A 329 -1.44 8.55 13.66
CA VAL A 329 -0.94 7.44 12.84
C VAL A 329 0.59 7.55 12.64
N LEU A 330 1.08 8.76 12.37
CA LEU A 330 2.49 9.00 12.10
C LEU A 330 3.33 9.14 13.38
N MET A 331 2.73 9.71 14.45
CA MET A 331 3.35 9.93 15.76
C MET A 331 2.33 9.65 16.88
N PRO A 332 2.25 8.43 17.41
CA PRO A 332 1.26 8.05 18.42
C PRO A 332 1.28 8.89 19.70
N ASP A 333 2.44 9.40 20.10
CA ASP A 333 2.60 10.22 21.33
C ASP A 333 2.07 11.66 21.19
N ALA A 334 1.69 12.09 20.00
CA ALA A 334 1.06 13.40 19.78
C ALA A 334 -0.40 13.47 20.31
N ALA A 335 -0.82 12.54 21.13
CA ALA A 335 -2.18 12.29 21.59
C ALA A 335 -2.76 13.32 22.59
N ASN A 336 -2.07 14.42 22.89
CA ASN A 336 -2.63 15.55 23.68
C ASN A 336 -3.57 16.44 22.85
N GLN A 337 -4.27 15.86 21.86
CA GLN A 337 -5.34 16.56 21.16
C GLN A 337 -6.66 16.43 21.94
N SER A 338 -7.46 17.49 21.95
CA SER A 338 -8.84 17.40 22.44
C SER A 338 -9.61 16.32 21.64
N ALA A 339 -10.60 15.67 22.26
CA ALA A 339 -11.43 14.66 21.58
C ALA A 339 -12.05 15.22 20.28
N GLU A 340 -12.41 16.49 20.24
CA GLU A 340 -12.92 17.18 19.06
C GLU A 340 -11.84 17.34 17.98
N GLY A 341 -10.61 17.76 18.33
CA GLY A 341 -9.51 17.90 17.40
C GLY A 341 -9.10 16.54 16.79
N ALA A 342 -9.12 15.48 17.57
CA ALA A 342 -8.88 14.12 17.09
C ALA A 342 -10.00 13.63 16.16
N SER A 343 -11.25 14.05 16.39
CA SER A 343 -12.39 13.74 15.50
C SER A 343 -12.23 14.43 14.15
N PHE A 344 -11.97 15.73 14.12
CA PHE A 344 -11.73 16.48 12.88
C PHE A 344 -10.54 15.95 12.08
N ALA A 345 -9.44 15.59 12.75
CA ALA A 345 -8.28 15.01 12.07
C ALA A 345 -8.61 13.66 11.41
N ARG A 346 -9.49 12.85 12.01
CA ARG A 346 -9.96 11.59 11.44
C ARG A 346 -10.90 11.78 10.25
N GLU A 347 -11.71 12.84 10.24
CA GLU A 347 -12.68 13.13 9.18
C GLU A 347 -12.01 13.25 7.80
N GLY A 348 -10.86 13.92 7.71
CA GLY A 348 -10.09 14.03 6.47
C GLY A 348 -9.66 12.66 5.90
N LEU A 349 -9.24 11.74 6.76
CA LEU A 349 -8.89 10.37 6.36
C LEU A 349 -10.14 9.56 5.96
N VAL A 350 -11.26 9.74 6.65
CA VAL A 350 -12.53 9.06 6.30
C VAL A 350 -13.02 9.47 4.92
N PHE A 351 -13.06 10.79 4.61
CA PHE A 351 -13.44 11.25 3.27
C PHE A 351 -12.48 10.74 2.19
N LYS A 352 -11.18 10.72 2.47
CA LYS A 352 -10.17 10.16 1.58
C LYS A 352 -10.44 8.68 1.32
N ALA A 353 -10.66 7.88 2.36
CA ALA A 353 -10.94 6.45 2.24
C ALA A 353 -12.24 6.18 1.46
N ILE A 354 -13.31 6.96 1.69
CA ILE A 354 -14.57 6.87 0.93
C ILE A 354 -14.33 7.14 -0.57
N ASP A 355 -13.52 8.17 -0.92
CA ASP A 355 -13.17 8.41 -2.32
C ASP A 355 -12.42 7.23 -2.94
N ARG A 356 -11.50 6.61 -2.19
CA ARG A 356 -10.74 5.45 -2.67
C ARG A 356 -11.62 4.19 -2.80
N GLN A 357 -12.54 3.97 -1.86
CA GLN A 357 -13.57 2.92 -1.99
C GLN A 357 -14.40 3.11 -3.26
N LYS A 358 -14.89 4.34 -3.54
CA LYS A 358 -15.65 4.64 -4.76
C LYS A 358 -14.86 4.32 -6.03
N ARG A 359 -13.56 4.63 -6.06
CA ARG A 359 -12.69 4.32 -7.20
C ARG A 359 -12.49 2.82 -7.37
N ALA A 360 -12.24 2.10 -6.29
CA ALA A 360 -12.07 0.66 -6.29
C ALA A 360 -13.40 -0.08 -6.60
N THR A 361 -14.55 0.50 -6.26
CA THR A 361 -15.88 -0.06 -6.58
C THR A 361 -16.03 -0.38 -8.05
N TYR A 362 -15.62 0.52 -8.94
CA TYR A 362 -15.71 0.28 -10.39
C TYR A 362 -14.89 -0.95 -10.81
N GLY A 363 -13.69 -1.09 -10.27
CA GLY A 363 -12.85 -2.25 -10.56
C GLY A 363 -13.47 -3.55 -10.04
N TRP A 364 -13.91 -3.59 -8.79
CA TRP A 364 -14.52 -4.80 -8.23
C TRP A 364 -15.87 -5.15 -8.87
N ASN A 365 -16.66 -4.17 -9.27
CA ASN A 365 -17.88 -4.41 -10.03
C ASN A 365 -17.58 -5.12 -11.36
N GLU A 366 -16.57 -4.65 -12.11
CA GLU A 366 -16.15 -5.28 -13.37
C GLU A 366 -15.56 -6.67 -13.15
N VAL A 367 -14.68 -6.84 -12.15
CA VAL A 367 -14.10 -8.15 -11.79
C VAL A 367 -15.21 -9.16 -11.51
N MET A 368 -16.16 -8.81 -10.65
CA MET A 368 -17.23 -9.73 -10.26
C MET A 368 -18.22 -9.98 -11.39
N LYS A 369 -18.53 -8.95 -12.20
CA LYS A 369 -19.36 -9.11 -13.40
C LYS A 369 -18.73 -10.10 -14.39
N LEU A 370 -17.43 -9.94 -14.67
CA LEU A 370 -16.69 -10.88 -15.53
C LEU A 370 -16.70 -12.30 -14.96
N ALA A 371 -16.47 -12.44 -13.67
CA ALA A 371 -16.43 -13.75 -13.00
C ALA A 371 -17.80 -14.46 -13.05
N LEU A 372 -18.87 -13.74 -12.77
CA LEU A 372 -20.24 -14.26 -12.88
C LEU A 372 -20.59 -14.65 -14.33
N THR A 373 -20.21 -13.83 -15.30
CA THR A 373 -20.40 -14.14 -16.73
C THR A 373 -19.66 -15.41 -17.14
N ILE A 374 -18.42 -15.61 -16.70
CA ILE A 374 -17.63 -16.83 -16.94
C ILE A 374 -18.34 -18.06 -16.37
N GLU A 375 -18.98 -17.93 -15.21
CA GLU A 375 -19.73 -19.01 -14.57
C GLU A 375 -21.17 -19.16 -15.10
N GLY A 376 -21.51 -18.44 -16.19
CA GLY A 376 -22.78 -18.62 -16.91
C GLY A 376 -23.95 -17.79 -16.37
N GLU A 377 -23.69 -16.79 -15.53
CA GLU A 377 -24.73 -15.86 -15.09
C GLU A 377 -24.84 -14.66 -16.04
N ASP A 378 -26.08 -14.37 -16.48
CA ASP A 378 -26.36 -13.17 -17.26
C ASP A 378 -26.58 -11.98 -16.32
N THR A 379 -25.48 -11.33 -15.95
CA THR A 379 -25.46 -10.25 -14.97
C THR A 379 -25.31 -8.89 -15.63
N THR A 380 -26.26 -7.98 -15.37
CA THR A 380 -26.22 -6.62 -15.90
C THR A 380 -25.47 -5.64 -15.02
N THR A 381 -25.73 -5.69 -13.73
CA THR A 381 -25.15 -4.74 -12.77
C THR A 381 -24.64 -5.44 -11.52
N VAL A 382 -23.47 -5.02 -11.06
CA VAL A 382 -22.87 -5.44 -9.78
C VAL A 382 -22.57 -4.20 -8.95
N SER A 383 -22.83 -4.25 -7.66
CA SER A 383 -22.55 -3.19 -6.71
C SER A 383 -21.77 -3.73 -5.52
N THR A 384 -20.50 -3.38 -5.42
CA THR A 384 -19.64 -3.74 -4.29
C THR A 384 -20.11 -3.04 -3.02
N GLN A 385 -20.21 -3.79 -1.94
CA GLN A 385 -20.51 -3.27 -0.61
C GLN A 385 -19.23 -3.18 0.21
N TRP A 386 -19.09 -2.12 1.00
CA TRP A 386 -17.88 -1.83 1.76
C TRP A 386 -18.16 -1.77 3.26
N THR A 387 -17.18 -2.14 4.05
CA THR A 387 -17.14 -1.76 5.47
C THR A 387 -17.10 -0.23 5.57
N SER A 388 -17.75 0.33 6.61
CA SER A 388 -17.67 1.78 6.84
C SER A 388 -16.23 2.23 7.02
N ALA A 389 -15.85 3.28 6.29
CA ALA A 389 -14.55 3.92 6.45
C ALA A 389 -14.39 4.59 7.82
N GLU A 390 -15.50 4.96 8.47
CA GLU A 390 -15.53 5.50 9.81
C GLU A 390 -15.54 4.36 10.84
N ARG A 391 -14.47 4.24 11.63
CA ARG A 391 -14.38 3.28 12.73
C ARG A 391 -14.97 3.92 13.99
N ARG A 392 -16.18 3.51 14.36
CA ARG A 392 -16.83 3.87 15.62
C ARG A 392 -16.55 2.81 16.68
N THR A 393 -16.42 3.24 17.93
CA THR A 393 -16.28 2.31 19.06
C THR A 393 -17.57 1.51 19.27
N LEU A 394 -17.46 0.37 19.93
CA LEU A 394 -18.63 -0.46 20.25
C LEU A 394 -19.67 0.33 21.07
N ALA A 395 -19.23 1.18 22.00
CA ALA A 395 -20.08 2.04 22.80
C ALA A 395 -20.85 3.07 21.94
N GLU A 396 -20.20 3.73 21.00
CA GLU A 396 -20.85 4.66 20.06
C GLU A 396 -21.88 3.95 19.18
N ARG A 397 -21.58 2.73 18.73
CA ARG A 397 -22.51 1.91 17.94
C ARG A 397 -23.73 1.49 18.78
N ALA A 398 -23.52 1.06 20.02
CA ALA A 398 -24.60 0.69 20.93
C ALA A 398 -25.51 1.88 21.23
N ASP A 399 -24.94 3.06 21.50
CA ASP A 399 -25.70 4.29 21.72
C ASP A 399 -26.51 4.68 20.47
N ALA A 400 -25.89 4.67 19.28
CA ALA A 400 -26.58 4.93 18.04
C ALA A 400 -27.71 3.92 17.76
N ALA A 401 -27.49 2.62 18.03
CA ALA A 401 -28.48 1.56 17.84
C ALA A 401 -29.67 1.71 18.78
N SER A 402 -29.45 2.14 20.03
CA SER A 402 -30.50 2.36 21.01
C SER A 402 -31.38 3.58 20.65
N LYS A 403 -30.80 4.64 20.08
CA LYS A 403 -31.50 5.85 19.66
C LYS A 403 -32.24 5.71 18.33
N ALA A 404 -31.86 4.74 17.51
CA ALA A 404 -32.45 4.49 16.19
C ALA A 404 -33.74 3.66 16.30
N THR A 405 -34.86 4.23 16.82
CA THR A 405 -36.09 3.49 17.10
C THR A 405 -36.85 3.07 15.84
N ASP A 406 -36.87 3.91 14.80
CA ASP A 406 -37.71 3.72 13.60
C ASP A 406 -36.98 3.06 12.41
N ILE A 407 -35.77 2.53 12.62
CA ILE A 407 -35.01 1.86 11.58
C ILE A 407 -35.25 0.34 11.67
N PRO A 408 -35.55 -0.35 10.53
CA PRO A 408 -35.70 -1.79 10.52
C PRO A 408 -34.50 -2.54 11.11
N TRP A 409 -34.75 -3.66 11.79
CA TRP A 409 -33.72 -4.41 12.51
C TRP A 409 -32.53 -4.79 11.64
N ALA A 410 -32.76 -5.40 10.47
CA ALA A 410 -31.69 -5.79 9.56
C ALA A 410 -30.84 -4.59 9.10
N THR A 411 -31.48 -3.43 8.93
CA THR A 411 -30.79 -2.18 8.57
C THR A 411 -29.90 -1.69 9.71
N LYS A 412 -30.39 -1.78 10.98
CA LYS A 412 -29.54 -1.47 12.16
C LYS A 412 -28.33 -2.39 12.25
N MET A 413 -28.51 -3.69 12.04
CA MET A 413 -27.41 -4.66 12.06
C MET A 413 -26.37 -4.36 10.98
N ARG A 414 -26.82 -4.01 9.79
CA ARG A 414 -25.95 -3.71 8.65
C ARG A 414 -25.19 -2.39 8.81
N TYR A 415 -25.90 -1.28 9.10
CA TYR A 415 -25.30 0.05 9.02
C TYR A 415 -24.82 0.62 10.36
N ILE A 416 -25.41 0.23 11.48
CA ILE A 416 -25.00 0.71 12.80
C ILE A 416 -24.00 -0.26 13.43
N TRP A 417 -24.35 -1.54 13.50
CA TRP A 417 -23.48 -2.59 14.07
C TRP A 417 -22.39 -3.03 13.11
N GLN A 418 -22.61 -2.86 11.82
CA GLN A 418 -21.66 -3.23 10.75
C GLN A 418 -21.32 -4.74 10.76
N PHE A 419 -22.31 -5.59 11.07
CA PHE A 419 -22.17 -7.02 10.92
C PHE A 419 -22.14 -7.43 9.46
N SER A 420 -21.38 -8.49 9.15
CA SER A 420 -21.38 -9.07 7.80
C SER A 420 -22.76 -9.70 7.49
N PRO A 421 -23.11 -9.81 6.21
CA PRO A 421 -24.40 -10.37 5.81
C PRO A 421 -24.65 -11.76 6.33
N ASP A 422 -23.63 -12.62 6.38
CA ASP A 422 -23.71 -13.99 6.88
C ASP A 422 -24.04 -14.03 8.38
N VAL A 423 -23.47 -13.07 9.15
CA VAL A 423 -23.79 -12.91 10.57
C VAL A 423 -25.24 -12.44 10.72
N ILE A 424 -25.69 -11.49 9.88
CA ILE A 424 -27.06 -10.98 9.91
C ILE A 424 -28.04 -12.10 9.58
N ALA A 425 -27.79 -12.91 8.54
CA ALA A 425 -28.64 -14.04 8.15
C ALA A 425 -28.73 -15.09 9.26
N ARG A 426 -27.63 -15.43 9.94
CA ARG A 426 -27.64 -16.31 11.10
C ARG A 426 -28.46 -15.73 12.25
N MET A 427 -28.25 -14.45 12.56
CA MET A 427 -29.01 -13.74 13.61
C MET A 427 -30.51 -13.66 13.29
N GLU A 428 -30.89 -13.53 12.03
CA GLU A 428 -32.31 -13.60 11.60
C GLU A 428 -32.90 -14.98 11.86
N THR A 429 -32.16 -16.04 11.51
CA THR A 429 -32.60 -17.43 11.76
C THR A 429 -32.74 -17.73 13.25
N GLU A 430 -31.78 -17.32 14.06
CA GLU A 430 -31.82 -17.46 15.52
C GLU A 430 -33.02 -16.70 16.11
N ARG A 431 -33.24 -15.45 15.67
CA ARG A 431 -34.35 -14.61 16.09
C ARG A 431 -35.72 -15.23 15.74
N LEU A 432 -35.86 -15.84 14.56
CA LEU A 432 -37.06 -16.52 14.16
C LEU A 432 -37.30 -17.77 15.01
N SER A 433 -36.24 -18.52 15.33
CA SER A 433 -36.36 -19.69 16.22
C SER A 433 -36.75 -19.30 17.64
N ASP A 434 -36.22 -18.18 18.16
CA ASP A 434 -36.59 -17.66 19.50
C ASP A 434 -38.06 -17.21 19.56
N ILE A 435 -38.55 -16.53 18.53
CA ILE A 435 -39.94 -16.10 18.41
C ILE A 435 -40.87 -17.32 18.35
N LEU A 436 -40.49 -18.35 17.58
CA LEU A 436 -41.25 -19.59 17.50
C LEU A 436 -41.26 -20.35 18.85
N ALA A 437 -40.13 -20.45 19.53
CA ALA A 437 -40.00 -21.06 20.84
C ALA A 437 -40.86 -20.34 21.91
N THR A 438 -40.84 -19.01 21.89
CA THR A 438 -41.63 -18.17 22.81
C THR A 438 -43.13 -18.32 22.54
N ASN A 439 -43.57 -18.34 21.29
CA ASN A 439 -44.98 -18.53 20.93
C ASN A 439 -45.49 -19.95 21.23
N LEU A 440 -44.64 -20.97 21.07
CA LEU A 440 -44.99 -22.35 21.45
C LEU A 440 -45.06 -22.52 22.98
N GLY A 441 -44.15 -21.86 23.74
CA GLY A 441 -44.21 -21.84 25.20
C GLY A 441 -45.43 -21.15 25.75
N ALA A 442 -45.87 -20.04 25.14
CA ALA A 442 -47.09 -19.34 25.54
C ALA A 442 -48.36 -20.15 25.21
N ALA A 443 -48.36 -20.91 24.12
CA ALA A 443 -49.51 -21.76 23.75
C ALA A 443 -49.65 -23.00 24.67
N THR A 444 -48.61 -23.43 25.37
CA THR A 444 -48.65 -24.53 26.35
C THR A 444 -49.05 -24.07 27.75
N ASP A 445 -48.88 -22.78 28.10
CA ASP A 445 -49.22 -22.23 29.40
C ASP A 445 -50.73 -21.88 29.51
N ASP A 446 -51.38 -21.47 28.39
CA ASP A 446 -52.83 -21.17 28.33
C ASP A 446 -53.71 -22.45 28.41
N GLY A 447 -53.13 -23.64 28.31
CA GLY A 447 -53.83 -24.92 28.39
C GLY A 447 -53.86 -25.57 29.78
N ALA A 448 -53.20 -24.96 30.78
CA ALA A 448 -53.06 -25.56 32.12
C ALA A 448 -54.02 -24.98 33.18
N ASP A 449 -54.77 -23.91 32.90
CA ASP A 449 -55.68 -23.26 33.86
C ASP A 449 -57.15 -23.57 33.63
N GLU A 450 -57.52 -24.57 32.80
CA GLU A 450 -58.88 -25.10 32.70
C GLU A 450 -58.89 -26.58 33.10
N GLN A 451 -58.79 -26.91 34.44
CA GLN A 451 -59.32 -28.10 35.02
C GLN A 451 -59.71 -27.86 36.50
#